data_5214455d86a26d52a8cdd905f8d1d192
#
_entry.id   5214455d86a26d52a8cdd905f8d1d192
#
_cell.length_a   1.000
_cell.length_b   1.000
_cell.length_c   1.000
_cell.angle_alpha   90.00
_cell.angle_beta   90.00
_cell.angle_gamma   90.00
#
_symmetry.space_group_name_H-M   'P 1'
#
loop_
_entity.id
_entity.type
_entity.pdbx_description
1 polymer ?
#
loop_
_entity_poly.entity_id
_entity_poly.type
_entity_poly.pdbx_seq_one_letter_code
_entity_poly.pdbx_strand_id
1 'polypeptide(L)'
;MSRTIKLAVLPGDGIGPEVVAEANRVLDAVLAGGDAVLKRTEFKLGAERFLATGETLPEDEQAAIAEHDAILFGAVGGVPGDPRLRDANIERGLLLKLRFDFDHYANVRPCTLFPGVTSTFACPGNIDCVGVREGTQ
;
A
#
# COMPACT_ATOMS: atom_id res chain seq x y z
N MET A 1 6.26 28.26 -4.78
CA MET A 1 5.25 27.93 -3.73
C MET A 1 5.39 26.45 -3.41
N SER A 2 5.72 26.11 -2.17
CA SER A 2 5.84 24.70 -1.80
C SER A 2 4.45 24.04 -1.83
N ARG A 3 4.34 22.88 -2.49
CA ARG A 3 3.12 22.09 -2.54
C ARG A 3 3.08 21.15 -1.32
N THR A 4 2.03 21.24 -0.50
CA THR A 4 1.82 20.25 0.56
C THR A 4 1.03 19.08 0.00
N ILE A 5 1.55 17.87 0.21
CA ILE A 5 0.92 16.60 -0.15
C ILE A 5 0.54 15.90 1.15
N LYS A 6 -0.73 15.60 1.33
CA LYS A 6 -1.22 14.79 2.45
C LYS A 6 -1.10 13.31 2.09
N LEU A 7 -0.33 12.56 2.85
CA LEU A 7 -0.11 11.13 2.63
C LEU A 7 -0.69 10.32 3.78
N ALA A 8 -1.68 9.49 3.49
CA ALA A 8 -2.12 8.46 4.42
C ALA A 8 -1.12 7.30 4.40
N VAL A 9 -0.62 6.90 5.54
CA VAL A 9 0.36 5.82 5.68
C VAL A 9 -0.30 4.67 6.41
N LEU A 10 -0.43 3.53 5.74
CA LEU A 10 -1.02 2.30 6.25
C LEU A 10 0.05 1.20 6.27
N PRO A 11 0.84 1.07 7.36
CA PRO A 11 1.89 0.05 7.42
C PRO A 11 1.35 -1.37 7.31
N GLY A 12 0.21 -1.65 7.95
CA GLY A 12 -0.40 -2.97 7.99
C GLY A 12 0.34 -3.92 8.92
N ASP A 13 0.49 -5.18 8.49
CA ASP A 13 0.94 -6.30 9.32
C ASP A 13 2.29 -6.89 8.86
N GLY A 14 2.89 -7.70 9.71
CA GLY A 14 4.06 -8.51 9.38
C GLY A 14 5.24 -7.68 8.88
N ILE A 15 5.63 -7.86 7.62
CA ILE A 15 6.72 -7.10 6.98
C ILE A 15 6.32 -5.66 6.61
N GLY A 16 5.04 -5.34 6.63
CA GLY A 16 4.51 -4.04 6.18
C GLY A 16 5.15 -2.83 6.85
N PRO A 17 5.25 -2.77 8.20
CA PRO A 17 5.90 -1.65 8.87
C PRO A 17 7.35 -1.43 8.44
N GLU A 18 8.14 -2.50 8.28
CA GLU A 18 9.54 -2.43 7.83
C GLU A 18 9.65 -1.86 6.41
N VAL A 19 8.86 -2.40 5.49
CA VAL A 19 8.84 -1.95 4.08
C VAL A 19 8.39 -0.50 3.97
N VAL A 20 7.36 -0.11 4.72
CA VAL A 20 6.85 1.27 4.72
C VAL A 20 7.86 2.25 5.33
N ALA A 21 8.61 1.83 6.35
CA ALA A 21 9.68 2.65 6.91
C ALA A 21 10.75 2.98 5.84
N GLU A 22 11.19 1.97 5.07
CA GLU A 22 12.16 2.18 3.98
C GLU A 22 11.56 3.03 2.83
N ALA A 23 10.30 2.81 2.47
CA ALA A 23 9.61 3.65 1.49
C ALA A 23 9.55 5.11 1.93
N ASN A 24 9.28 5.38 3.21
CA ASN A 24 9.31 6.73 3.77
C ASN A 24 10.71 7.37 3.68
N ARG A 25 11.78 6.60 3.95
CA ARG A 25 13.17 7.10 3.79
C ARG A 25 13.47 7.48 2.34
N VAL A 26 13.02 6.68 1.38
CA VAL A 26 13.16 7.00 -0.05
C VAL A 26 12.39 8.27 -0.39
N LEU A 27 11.14 8.40 0.06
CA LEU A 27 10.33 9.60 -0.16
C LEU A 27 11.01 10.86 0.42
N ASP A 28 11.57 10.77 1.62
CA ASP A 28 12.31 11.89 2.23
C ASP A 28 13.54 12.28 1.41
N ALA A 29 14.29 11.31 0.92
CA ALA A 29 15.47 11.54 0.10
C ALA A 29 15.12 12.19 -1.26
N VAL A 30 14.05 11.72 -1.91
CA VAL A 30 13.59 12.27 -3.20
C VAL A 30 13.08 13.70 -3.04
N LEU A 31 12.43 14.01 -1.93
CA LEU A 31 11.81 15.33 -1.70
C LEU A 31 12.76 16.35 -1.05
N ALA A 32 13.92 15.92 -0.56
CA ALA A 32 14.87 16.77 0.13
C ALA A 32 15.38 17.97 -0.71
N GLY A 33 15.32 17.90 -2.05
CA GLY A 33 15.71 18.97 -2.96
C GLY A 33 14.54 19.62 -3.71
N GLY A 34 13.30 19.27 -3.37
CA GLY A 34 12.11 19.69 -4.12
C GLY A 34 11.24 20.72 -3.40
N ASP A 35 10.24 21.23 -4.11
CA ASP A 35 9.26 22.19 -3.60
C ASP A 35 8.04 21.54 -2.93
N ALA A 36 8.06 20.22 -2.69
CA ALA A 36 6.95 19.49 -2.10
C ALA A 36 7.27 19.10 -0.64
N VAL A 37 6.26 19.26 0.22
CA VAL A 37 6.31 18.85 1.64
C VAL A 37 5.26 17.76 1.87
N LEU A 38 5.68 16.62 2.43
CA LEU A 38 4.77 15.55 2.83
C LEU A 38 4.25 15.78 4.24
N LYS A 39 2.92 15.81 4.36
CA LYS A 39 2.23 15.70 5.64
C LYS A 39 1.69 14.28 5.78
N ARG A 40 2.33 13.47 6.62
CA ARG A 40 1.96 12.07 6.83
C ARG A 40 0.97 11.92 7.98
N THR A 41 -0.02 11.06 7.78
CA THR A 41 -0.93 10.59 8.84
C THR A 41 -0.89 9.07 8.83
N GLU A 42 -0.50 8.46 9.95
CA GLU A 42 -0.45 7.00 10.07
C GLU A 42 -1.79 6.44 10.56
N PHE A 43 -2.25 5.38 9.90
CA PHE A 43 -3.44 4.62 10.24
C PHE A 43 -3.04 3.18 10.58
N LYS A 44 -3.28 2.78 11.82
CA LYS A 44 -2.95 1.44 12.32
C LYS A 44 -4.07 0.45 11.99
N LEU A 45 -4.14 0.05 10.74
CA LEU A 45 -5.13 -0.88 10.21
C LEU A 45 -4.46 -2.20 9.83
N GLY A 46 -5.18 -3.31 10.01
CA GLY A 46 -4.69 -4.65 9.70
C GLY A 46 -5.21 -5.72 10.65
N ALA A 47 -4.52 -6.84 10.69
CA ALA A 47 -4.92 -8.01 11.48
C ALA A 47 -4.87 -7.76 12.99
N GLU A 48 -3.88 -7.02 13.50
CA GLU A 48 -3.79 -6.69 14.93
C GLU A 48 -5.01 -5.89 15.38
N ARG A 49 -5.39 -4.89 14.60
CA ARG A 49 -6.60 -4.12 14.89
C ARG A 49 -7.84 -4.99 14.85
N PHE A 50 -8.00 -5.81 13.81
CA PHE A 50 -9.13 -6.73 13.70
C PHE A 50 -9.24 -7.65 14.91
N LEU A 51 -8.13 -8.21 15.38
CA LEU A 51 -8.10 -9.07 16.57
C LEU A 51 -8.49 -8.32 17.85
N ALA A 52 -8.21 -7.03 17.92
CA ALA A 52 -8.54 -6.19 19.08
C ALA A 52 -10.00 -5.67 19.06
N THR A 53 -10.54 -5.34 17.88
CA THR A 53 -11.82 -4.62 17.75
C THR A 53 -12.89 -5.36 16.96
N GLY A 54 -12.51 -6.36 16.14
CA GLY A 54 -13.40 -7.02 15.19
C GLY A 54 -13.61 -6.24 13.88
N GLU A 55 -12.96 -5.08 13.72
CA GLU A 55 -13.14 -4.21 12.55
C GLU A 55 -11.85 -4.09 11.76
N THR A 56 -11.96 -4.23 10.43
CA THR A 56 -10.81 -4.07 9.52
C THR A 56 -10.60 -2.62 9.11
N LEU A 57 -11.67 -1.90 8.80
CA LEU A 57 -11.68 -0.51 8.34
C LEU A 57 -12.94 0.20 8.86
N PRO A 58 -12.86 0.92 9.98
CA PRO A 58 -13.95 1.75 10.48
C PRO A 58 -14.30 2.88 9.51
N GLU A 59 -15.57 3.29 9.51
CA GLU A 59 -16.07 4.33 8.59
C GLU A 59 -15.41 5.70 8.80
N ASP A 60 -15.15 6.07 10.05
CA ASP A 60 -14.47 7.32 10.41
C ASP A 60 -13.02 7.36 9.92
N GLU A 61 -12.29 6.25 10.03
CA GLU A 61 -10.93 6.16 9.50
C GLU A 61 -10.92 6.12 7.97
N GLN A 62 -11.88 5.44 7.35
CA GLN A 62 -12.05 5.47 5.89
C GLN A 62 -12.30 6.90 5.39
N ALA A 63 -13.19 7.64 6.05
CA ALA A 63 -13.46 9.04 5.73
C ALA A 63 -12.21 9.91 5.92
N ALA A 64 -11.45 9.69 7.00
CA ALA A 64 -10.21 10.41 7.24
C ALA A 64 -9.14 10.10 6.16
N ILE A 65 -9.02 8.84 5.72
CA ILE A 65 -8.12 8.45 4.62
C ILE A 65 -8.49 9.15 3.31
N ALA A 66 -9.79 9.28 3.03
CA ALA A 66 -10.31 9.94 1.83
C ALA A 66 -9.90 11.43 1.70
N GLU A 67 -9.55 12.08 2.82
CA GLU A 67 -9.07 13.46 2.81
C GLU A 67 -7.59 13.62 2.42
N HIS A 68 -6.89 12.52 2.11
CA HIS A 68 -5.49 12.52 1.72
C HIS A 68 -5.34 12.46 0.18
N ASP A 69 -4.25 13.03 -0.30
CA ASP A 69 -3.93 13.07 -1.75
C ASP A 69 -3.46 11.70 -2.27
N ALA A 70 -2.88 10.88 -1.38
CA ALA A 70 -2.37 9.56 -1.72
C ALA A 70 -2.34 8.63 -0.49
N ILE A 71 -2.26 7.34 -0.75
CA ILE A 71 -2.13 6.28 0.26
C ILE A 71 -0.82 5.53 0.02
N LEU A 72 0.05 5.47 1.04
CA LEU A 72 1.18 4.55 1.09
C LEU A 72 0.76 3.32 1.88
N PHE A 73 0.58 2.21 1.17
CA PHE A 73 0.05 0.97 1.73
C PHE A 73 1.14 -0.09 1.82
N GLY A 74 1.32 -0.67 2.99
CA GLY A 74 2.28 -1.74 3.24
C GLY A 74 1.72 -3.13 2.91
N ALA A 75 1.79 -4.05 3.86
CA ALA A 75 1.28 -5.41 3.72
C ALA A 75 0.20 -5.70 4.76
N VAL A 76 -0.83 -6.45 4.38
CA VAL A 76 -1.91 -6.87 5.30
C VAL A 76 -2.18 -8.35 5.17
N GLY A 77 -2.69 -8.95 6.24
CA GLY A 77 -3.07 -10.36 6.27
C GLY A 77 -2.71 -11.07 7.57
N GLY A 78 -1.91 -10.44 8.44
CA GLY A 78 -1.48 -11.03 9.72
C GLY A 78 -0.54 -12.23 9.56
N VAL A 79 -0.48 -13.07 10.60
CA VAL A 79 0.38 -14.25 10.59
C VAL A 79 -0.27 -15.38 9.79
N PRO A 80 0.40 -15.92 8.76
CA PRO A 80 -0.13 -17.04 8.00
C PRO A 80 -0.46 -18.24 8.89
N GLY A 81 -1.67 -18.76 8.76
CA GLY A 81 -2.13 -19.93 9.53
C GLY A 81 -2.70 -19.61 10.91
N ASP A 82 -2.81 -18.36 11.30
CA ASP A 82 -3.50 -17.99 12.55
C ASP A 82 -4.99 -18.34 12.45
N PRO A 83 -5.50 -19.26 13.29
CA PRO A 83 -6.90 -19.70 13.23
C PRO A 83 -7.90 -18.56 13.52
N ARG A 84 -7.48 -17.52 14.24
CA ARG A 84 -8.31 -16.36 14.58
C ARG A 84 -8.58 -15.46 13.37
N LEU A 85 -7.72 -15.57 12.33
CA LEU A 85 -7.80 -14.77 11.10
C LEU A 85 -8.39 -15.55 9.91
N ARG A 86 -8.70 -16.85 10.10
CA ARG A 86 -9.18 -17.72 9.00
C ARG A 86 -10.36 -17.14 8.25
N ASP A 87 -11.33 -16.58 8.98
CA ASP A 87 -12.59 -16.05 8.43
C ASP A 87 -12.63 -14.52 8.39
N ALA A 88 -11.55 -13.87 8.83
CA ALA A 88 -11.49 -12.42 8.98
C ALA A 88 -11.44 -11.67 7.64
N ASN A 89 -11.01 -12.33 6.55
CA ASN A 89 -10.90 -11.73 5.21
C ASN A 89 -10.26 -10.32 5.24
N ILE A 90 -9.16 -10.15 6.00
CA ILE A 90 -8.51 -8.84 6.23
C ILE A 90 -8.20 -8.13 4.91
N GLU A 91 -7.66 -8.86 3.93
CA GLU A 91 -7.36 -8.32 2.61
C GLU A 91 -8.61 -7.76 1.92
N ARG A 92 -9.72 -8.50 1.98
CA ARG A 92 -10.99 -8.06 1.39
C ARG A 92 -11.59 -6.87 2.14
N GLY A 93 -11.57 -6.92 3.48
CA GLY A 93 -12.16 -5.90 4.34
C GLY A 93 -11.36 -4.59 4.41
N LEU A 94 -10.09 -4.60 4.00
CA LEU A 94 -9.25 -3.40 4.00
C LEU A 94 -8.76 -3.05 2.60
N LEU A 95 -7.88 -3.85 1.99
CA LEU A 95 -7.27 -3.52 0.69
C LEU A 95 -8.29 -3.42 -0.44
N LEU A 96 -9.12 -4.45 -0.60
CA LEU A 96 -10.12 -4.45 -1.68
C LEU A 96 -11.21 -3.43 -1.41
N LYS A 97 -11.62 -3.25 -0.15
CA LYS A 97 -12.60 -2.23 0.22
C LYS A 97 -12.10 -0.83 -0.15
N LEU A 98 -10.86 -0.45 0.21
CA LEU A 98 -10.28 0.84 -0.19
C LEU A 98 -10.23 1.00 -1.72
N ARG A 99 -9.89 -0.06 -2.45
CA ARG A 99 -9.81 0.00 -3.93
C ARG A 99 -11.17 0.25 -4.56
N PHE A 100 -12.22 -0.38 -4.07
CA PHE A 100 -13.56 -0.23 -4.64
C PHE A 100 -14.22 1.07 -4.18
N ASP A 101 -14.17 1.37 -2.89
CA ASP A 101 -14.84 2.54 -2.34
C ASP A 101 -14.21 3.87 -2.81
N PHE A 102 -12.91 3.86 -3.15
CA PHE A 102 -12.21 5.03 -3.71
C PHE A 102 -12.08 4.98 -5.24
N ASP A 103 -12.74 4.03 -5.89
CA ASP A 103 -12.72 3.86 -7.35
C ASP A 103 -11.30 3.83 -7.94
N HIS A 104 -10.40 3.04 -7.36
CA HIS A 104 -9.05 2.85 -7.86
C HIS A 104 -9.08 1.96 -9.12
N TYR A 105 -9.50 2.56 -10.23
CA TYR A 105 -9.77 1.89 -11.50
C TYR A 105 -8.54 1.20 -12.12
N ALA A 106 -7.40 1.87 -12.13
CA ALA A 106 -6.19 1.37 -12.77
C ALA A 106 -5.19 0.80 -11.77
N ASN A 107 -4.83 -0.47 -11.93
CA ASN A 107 -3.72 -1.09 -11.23
C ASN A 107 -2.49 -1.07 -12.15
N VAL A 108 -1.52 -0.23 -11.85
CA VAL A 108 -0.33 0.01 -12.66
C VAL A 108 0.86 -0.71 -12.04
N ARG A 109 1.51 -1.59 -12.81
CA ARG A 109 2.63 -2.42 -12.35
C ARG A 109 3.83 -2.24 -13.27
N PRO A 110 4.80 -1.39 -12.93
CA PRO A 110 6.07 -1.31 -13.65
C PRO A 110 6.87 -2.59 -13.41
N CYS A 111 7.52 -3.10 -14.47
CA CYS A 111 8.34 -4.30 -14.42
C CYS A 111 9.62 -4.05 -15.23
N THR A 112 10.76 -4.03 -14.57
CA THR A 112 12.07 -3.81 -15.20
C THR A 112 13.01 -4.91 -14.78
N LEU A 113 13.68 -5.54 -15.74
CA LEU A 113 14.77 -6.48 -15.47
C LEU A 113 16.08 -5.69 -15.35
N PHE A 114 16.58 -5.57 -14.14
CA PHE A 114 17.83 -4.87 -13.87
C PHE A 114 19.06 -5.70 -14.31
N PRO A 115 20.16 -5.06 -14.71
CA PRO A 115 21.42 -5.74 -15.02
C PRO A 115 21.89 -6.63 -13.85
N GLY A 116 22.28 -7.86 -14.18
CA GLY A 116 22.74 -8.84 -13.19
C GLY A 116 21.64 -9.62 -12.45
N VAL A 117 20.36 -9.32 -12.70
CA VAL A 117 19.23 -10.06 -12.14
C VAL A 117 18.87 -11.22 -13.08
N THR A 118 18.67 -12.40 -12.50
CA THR A 118 18.24 -13.60 -13.24
C THR A 118 16.73 -13.55 -13.46
N SER A 119 16.29 -13.76 -14.70
CA SER A 119 14.87 -13.90 -15.03
C SER A 119 14.44 -15.38 -15.00
N THR A 120 13.15 -15.60 -14.74
CA THR A 120 12.51 -16.91 -14.90
C THR A 120 12.20 -17.25 -16.37
N PHE A 121 12.26 -16.27 -17.26
CA PHE A 121 12.11 -16.51 -18.70
C PHE A 121 13.38 -17.10 -19.30
N ALA A 122 13.24 -18.03 -20.25
CA ALA A 122 14.36 -18.68 -20.91
C ALA A 122 15.23 -17.71 -21.72
N CYS A 123 14.61 -16.72 -22.37
CA CYS A 123 15.29 -15.70 -23.18
C CYS A 123 14.68 -14.32 -22.83
N PRO A 124 15.03 -13.73 -21.69
CA PRO A 124 14.33 -12.55 -21.20
C PRO A 124 14.58 -11.30 -22.06
N GLY A 125 15.72 -11.21 -22.75
CA GLY A 125 16.11 -9.98 -23.43
C GLY A 125 16.15 -8.78 -22.47
N ASN A 126 15.84 -7.60 -22.99
CA ASN A 126 15.61 -6.41 -22.18
C ASN A 126 14.12 -6.33 -21.82
N ILE A 127 13.81 -6.35 -20.53
CA ILE A 127 12.44 -6.17 -20.03
C ILE A 127 12.34 -4.80 -19.36
N ASP A 128 11.55 -3.93 -19.96
CA ASP A 128 11.13 -2.66 -19.39
C ASP A 128 9.71 -2.38 -19.87
N CYS A 129 8.72 -2.71 -19.03
CA CYS A 129 7.31 -2.63 -19.39
C CYS A 129 6.45 -2.17 -18.20
N VAL A 130 5.24 -1.73 -18.52
CA VAL A 130 4.22 -1.42 -17.52
C VAL A 130 2.98 -2.25 -17.80
N GLY A 131 2.65 -3.12 -16.86
CA GLY A 131 1.38 -3.84 -16.86
C GLY A 131 0.28 -2.94 -16.29
N VAL A 132 -0.78 -2.74 -17.06
CA VAL A 132 -1.97 -2.02 -16.58
C VAL A 132 -3.13 -2.99 -16.51
N ARG A 133 -3.71 -3.11 -15.32
CA ARG A 133 -4.90 -3.93 -15.09
C ARG A 133 -6.06 -3.04 -14.68
N GLU A 134 -7.18 -3.22 -15.33
CA GLU A 134 -8.45 -2.63 -14.90
C GLU A 134 -8.89 -3.24 -13.56
N GLY A 135 -9.27 -2.39 -12.61
CA GLY A 135 -9.91 -2.77 -11.37
C GLY A 135 -11.41 -2.88 -11.57
N THR A 136 -11.88 -4.00 -12.13
CA THR A 136 -13.32 -4.26 -12.22
C THR A 136 -13.90 -4.57 -10.84
N GLN A 137 -15.09 -4.06 -10.59
CA GLN A 137 -15.94 -4.39 -9.44
C GLN A 137 -16.42 -5.84 -9.49
#